data_6a5d776c0c58d4a2d51efbda1613cbd5
#
_entry.id   6a5d776c0c58d4a2d51efbda1613cbd5
#
_cell.length_a   1.000
_cell.length_b   1.000
_cell.length_c   1.000
_cell.angle_alpha   90.00
_cell.angle_beta   90.00
_cell.angle_gamma   90.00
#
_symmetry.space_group_name_H-M   'P 1'
#
loop_
_entity.id
_entity.type
_entity.pdbx_description
1 polymer ?
#
loop_
_entity_poly.entity_id
_entity_poly.type
_entity_poly.pdbx_seq_one_letter_code
_entity_poly.pdbx_strand_id
1 'polypeptide(L)'
;MRDALQKAGFEEPQLQNFGSSHDIMVRMPPAEGETGGQVLGSKVVTVINEATDQHAAVKRIEFVGPSVGADLAQTGAMALMAALLSILVYVGFRFEWRLAAGVVIALAHDVIITLGILSLFHIEVDLTIVASLMSVIGYSLNDSIVVCDRIRENFRKIRRGTSYEIFNVSLTQTLHRTLITSGTTLMVILMLYLFGGPVLEGFSLTMLIGVSIGTASSIYVASALALKLGMKREHMLQQKVEKEGADQPSILP
;
A
#
# COMPACT_ATOMS: atom_id res chain seq x y z
N MET A 1 -6.71 34.09 12.98
CA MET A 1 -7.72 33.16 12.50
C MET A 1 -7.98 32.02 13.50
N ARG A 2 -6.99 31.18 13.86
CA ARG A 2 -7.19 30.06 14.81
C ARG A 2 -7.79 30.50 16.14
N ASP A 3 -7.20 31.52 16.78
CA ASP A 3 -7.67 32.04 18.05
C ASP A 3 -9.07 32.69 17.97
N ALA A 4 -9.42 33.24 16.80
CA ALA A 4 -10.74 33.81 16.57
C ALA A 4 -11.83 32.75 16.49
N LEU A 5 -11.53 31.65 15.79
CA LEU A 5 -12.43 30.48 15.69
C LEU A 5 -12.60 29.79 17.05
N GLN A 6 -11.53 29.64 17.83
CA GLN A 6 -11.61 29.07 19.18
C GLN A 6 -12.44 29.96 20.13
N LYS A 7 -12.27 31.29 20.07
CA LYS A 7 -13.09 32.24 20.84
C LYS A 7 -14.56 32.23 20.44
N ALA A 8 -14.85 31.90 19.19
CA ALA A 8 -16.23 31.78 18.69
C ALA A 8 -16.89 30.42 19.02
N GLY A 9 -16.20 29.54 19.78
CA GLY A 9 -16.76 28.28 20.28
C GLY A 9 -16.55 27.10 19.35
N PHE A 10 -15.67 27.20 18.33
CA PHE A 10 -15.30 26.07 17.50
C PHE A 10 -14.19 25.26 18.16
N GLU A 11 -14.46 23.98 18.45
CA GLU A 11 -13.50 23.07 19.05
C GLU A 11 -12.40 22.69 18.04
N GLU A 12 -11.14 22.87 18.41
CA GLU A 12 -9.92 22.45 17.69
C GLU A 12 -9.90 22.72 16.18
N PRO A 13 -10.09 23.97 15.69
CA PRO A 13 -10.05 24.24 14.27
C PRO A 13 -8.63 24.01 13.72
N GLN A 14 -8.49 23.12 12.75
CA GLN A 14 -7.25 22.90 12.00
C GLN A 14 -7.24 23.80 10.77
N LEU A 15 -6.22 24.63 10.63
CA LEU A 15 -6.04 25.56 9.52
C LEU A 15 -4.84 25.10 8.70
N GLN A 16 -5.06 24.82 7.41
CA GLN A 16 -4.00 24.49 6.46
C GLN A 16 -4.10 25.37 5.22
N ASN A 17 -2.96 25.80 4.69
CA ASN A 17 -2.92 26.47 3.40
C ASN A 17 -3.21 25.45 2.30
N PHE A 18 -4.10 25.80 1.37
CA PHE A 18 -4.53 24.90 0.28
C PHE A 18 -4.13 25.48 -1.07
N GLY A 19 -3.02 25.00 -1.61
CA GLY A 19 -2.56 25.32 -2.97
C GLY A 19 -2.02 26.72 -3.18
N SER A 20 -2.59 27.75 -2.57
CA SER A 20 -2.13 29.14 -2.64
C SER A 20 -2.09 29.78 -1.26
N SER A 21 -1.34 30.91 -1.13
CA SER A 21 -1.31 31.69 0.13
C SER A 21 -2.65 32.35 0.47
N HIS A 22 -3.61 32.36 -0.45
CA HIS A 22 -4.93 32.95 -0.29
C HIS A 22 -6.04 31.91 -0.05
N ASP A 23 -5.76 30.63 -0.21
CA ASP A 23 -6.72 29.55 0.01
C ASP A 23 -6.39 28.81 1.30
N ILE A 24 -7.33 28.80 2.22
CA ILE A 24 -7.19 28.17 3.52
C ILE A 24 -8.24 27.09 3.67
N MET A 25 -7.82 25.88 3.97
CA MET A 25 -8.69 24.79 4.38
C MET A 25 -8.88 24.88 5.89
N VAL A 26 -10.15 24.95 6.31
CA VAL A 26 -10.54 24.92 7.73
C VAL A 26 -11.22 23.58 7.98
N ARG A 27 -10.61 22.74 8.80
CA ARG A 27 -11.21 21.49 9.28
C ARG A 27 -11.69 21.67 10.70
N MET A 28 -12.89 21.21 10.97
CA MET A 28 -13.50 21.27 12.30
C MET A 28 -14.25 19.98 12.59
N PRO A 29 -14.26 19.49 13.84
CA PRO A 29 -15.11 18.39 14.22
C PRO A 29 -16.60 18.76 14.00
N PRO A 30 -17.47 17.78 13.65
CA PRO A 30 -18.90 18.02 13.51
C PRO A 30 -19.48 18.48 14.85
N ALA A 31 -20.14 19.62 14.85
CA ALA A 31 -20.84 20.12 16.06
C ALA A 31 -22.10 19.27 16.30
N GLU A 32 -22.28 18.76 17.51
CA GLU A 32 -23.48 17.99 17.89
C GLU A 32 -24.72 18.89 17.74
N GLY A 33 -25.61 18.51 16.80
CA GLY A 33 -26.93 19.16 16.64
C GLY A 33 -27.10 20.09 15.44
N GLU A 34 -26.07 20.47 14.70
CA GLU A 34 -26.21 21.33 13.51
C GLU A 34 -26.17 20.53 12.20
N THR A 35 -27.33 20.31 11.60
CA THR A 35 -27.53 19.49 10.38
C THR A 35 -27.26 20.23 9.07
N GLY A 36 -26.51 21.33 9.06
CA GLY A 36 -26.31 22.11 7.84
C GLY A 36 -24.90 22.66 7.67
N GLY A 37 -24.06 21.97 6.89
CA GLY A 37 -22.71 22.44 6.55
C GLY A 37 -22.65 23.86 5.98
N GLN A 38 -23.72 24.33 5.29
CA GLN A 38 -23.82 25.68 4.79
C GLN A 38 -23.96 26.74 5.92
N VAL A 39 -24.70 26.41 6.98
CA VAL A 39 -24.87 27.32 8.14
C VAL A 39 -23.56 27.42 8.91
N LEU A 40 -22.85 26.32 9.07
CA LEU A 40 -21.54 26.30 9.72
C LEU A 40 -20.51 27.09 8.91
N GLY A 41 -20.48 26.90 7.58
CA GLY A 41 -19.59 27.60 6.67
C GLY A 41 -19.81 29.12 6.70
N SER A 42 -21.08 29.58 6.72
CA SER A 42 -21.39 31.02 6.83
C SER A 42 -20.97 31.60 8.17
N LYS A 43 -21.18 30.91 9.28
CA LYS A 43 -20.69 31.33 10.62
C LYS A 43 -19.16 31.47 10.66
N VAL A 44 -18.45 30.50 10.10
CA VAL A 44 -16.96 30.53 10.03
C VAL A 44 -16.48 31.74 9.24
N VAL A 45 -17.07 32.00 8.08
CA VAL A 45 -16.71 33.18 7.26
C VAL A 45 -16.99 34.48 7.99
N THR A 46 -18.13 34.61 8.69
CA THR A 46 -18.45 35.78 9.49
C THR A 46 -17.39 36.03 10.57
N VAL A 47 -17.03 35.00 11.32
CA VAL A 47 -16.00 35.10 12.38
C VAL A 47 -14.61 35.44 11.79
N ILE A 48 -14.26 34.89 10.65
CA ILE A 48 -12.98 35.20 9.99
C ILE A 48 -12.98 36.65 9.47
N ASN A 49 -14.05 37.10 8.83
CA ASN A 49 -14.16 38.46 8.32
C ASN A 49 -14.13 39.53 9.45
N GLU A 50 -14.77 39.23 10.59
CA GLU A 50 -14.74 40.10 11.76
C GLU A 50 -13.36 40.17 12.44
N ALA A 51 -12.59 39.07 12.36
CA ALA A 51 -11.29 38.96 13.02
C ALA A 51 -10.10 39.42 12.17
N THR A 52 -10.24 39.54 10.84
CA THR A 52 -9.08 39.74 9.96
C THR A 52 -9.15 40.94 9.02
N ASP A 53 -10.16 41.78 9.06
CA ASP A 53 -10.38 42.93 8.13
C ASP A 53 -10.27 42.51 6.62
N GLN A 54 -10.37 41.22 6.30
CA GLN A 54 -10.31 40.68 4.95
C GLN A 54 -11.62 40.02 4.59
N HIS A 55 -12.04 40.14 3.35
CA HIS A 55 -13.23 39.48 2.84
C HIS A 55 -12.90 38.03 2.44
N ALA A 56 -13.17 37.09 3.35
CA ALA A 56 -13.13 35.67 3.02
C ALA A 56 -14.44 35.21 2.36
N ALA A 57 -14.37 34.37 1.36
CA ALA A 57 -15.51 33.74 0.71
C ALA A 57 -15.37 32.23 0.74
N VAL A 58 -16.47 31.52 0.96
CA VAL A 58 -16.50 30.04 0.91
C VAL A 58 -16.37 29.60 -0.53
N LYS A 59 -15.30 28.89 -0.86
CA LYS A 59 -15.11 28.25 -2.17
C LYS A 59 -15.80 26.89 -2.23
N ARG A 60 -15.70 26.11 -1.15
CA ARG A 60 -16.21 24.74 -1.08
C ARG A 60 -16.49 24.35 0.37
N ILE A 61 -17.57 23.65 0.60
CA ILE A 61 -17.88 23.03 1.88
C ILE A 61 -18.02 21.54 1.65
N GLU A 62 -17.26 20.77 2.40
CA GLU A 62 -17.40 19.32 2.46
C GLU A 62 -17.74 18.93 3.88
N PHE A 63 -18.82 18.20 4.05
CA PHE A 63 -19.24 17.66 5.34
C PHE A 63 -18.94 16.16 5.36
N VAL A 64 -18.04 15.76 6.25
CA VAL A 64 -17.72 14.37 6.49
C VAL A 64 -18.29 13.98 7.85
N GLY A 65 -19.43 13.29 7.85
CA GLY A 65 -20.06 12.84 9.10
C GLY A 65 -19.25 11.71 9.77
N PRO A 66 -19.45 11.45 11.07
CA PRO A 66 -18.75 10.39 11.82
C PRO A 66 -18.95 8.99 11.23
N SER A 67 -20.09 8.73 10.57
CA SER A 67 -20.38 7.51 9.85
C SER A 67 -19.46 7.24 8.67
N VAL A 68 -19.00 8.31 7.99
CA VAL A 68 -18.14 8.18 6.80
C VAL A 68 -16.77 7.59 7.16
N GLY A 69 -16.22 7.92 8.34
CA GLY A 69 -14.98 7.31 8.81
C GLY A 69 -15.11 5.81 9.06
N ALA A 70 -16.21 5.37 9.67
CA ALA A 70 -16.49 3.96 9.88
C ALA A 70 -16.73 3.22 8.56
N ASP A 71 -17.51 3.81 7.65
CA ASP A 71 -17.77 3.27 6.32
C ASP A 71 -16.50 3.17 5.48
N LEU A 72 -15.62 4.15 5.55
CA LEU A 72 -14.31 4.15 4.89
C LEU A 72 -13.42 3.03 5.44
N ALA A 73 -13.35 2.89 6.77
CA ALA A 73 -12.56 1.83 7.40
C ALA A 73 -13.09 0.45 7.02
N GLN A 74 -14.40 0.23 7.05
CA GLN A 74 -15.02 -1.04 6.67
C GLN A 74 -14.82 -1.34 5.19
N THR A 75 -15.14 -0.39 4.31
CA THR A 75 -15.01 -0.56 2.85
C THR A 75 -13.55 -0.71 2.43
N GLY A 76 -12.66 0.09 3.02
CA GLY A 76 -11.22 -0.01 2.79
C GLY A 76 -10.65 -1.36 3.25
N ALA A 77 -11.04 -1.85 4.43
CA ALA A 77 -10.63 -3.16 4.91
C ALA A 77 -11.16 -4.30 4.02
N MET A 78 -12.42 -4.23 3.61
CA MET A 78 -12.98 -5.22 2.66
C MET A 78 -12.25 -5.21 1.33
N ALA A 79 -11.94 -4.05 0.79
CA ALA A 79 -11.20 -3.92 -0.46
C ALA A 79 -9.77 -4.49 -0.35
N LEU A 80 -9.05 -4.20 0.74
CA LEU A 80 -7.74 -4.77 1.04
C LEU A 80 -7.79 -6.29 1.15
N MET A 81 -8.75 -6.82 1.88
CA MET A 81 -8.95 -8.27 2.01
C MET A 81 -9.27 -8.93 0.67
N ALA A 82 -10.16 -8.35 -0.12
CA ALA A 82 -10.51 -8.85 -1.45
C ALA A 82 -9.29 -8.84 -2.39
N ALA A 83 -8.47 -7.79 -2.34
CA ALA A 83 -7.23 -7.69 -3.10
C ALA A 83 -6.25 -8.80 -2.69
N LEU A 84 -5.98 -8.97 -1.40
CA LEU A 84 -5.07 -10.01 -0.90
C LEU A 84 -5.55 -11.43 -1.25
N LEU A 85 -6.85 -11.70 -1.14
CA LEU A 85 -7.42 -13.00 -1.52
C LEU A 85 -7.31 -13.24 -3.04
N SER A 86 -7.60 -12.23 -3.85
CA SER A 86 -7.46 -12.33 -5.31
C SER A 86 -6.00 -12.57 -5.72
N ILE A 87 -5.07 -11.91 -5.06
CA ILE A 87 -3.63 -12.10 -5.26
C ILE A 87 -3.21 -13.51 -4.82
N LEU A 88 -3.70 -14.01 -3.67
CA LEU A 88 -3.41 -15.36 -3.21
C LEU A 88 -3.84 -16.40 -4.24
N VAL A 89 -5.03 -16.26 -4.80
CA VAL A 89 -5.55 -17.13 -5.85
C VAL A 89 -4.68 -17.05 -7.09
N TYR A 90 -4.39 -15.83 -7.58
CA TYR A 90 -3.56 -15.64 -8.78
C TYR A 90 -2.14 -16.20 -8.61
N VAL A 91 -1.46 -15.84 -7.52
CA VAL A 91 -0.08 -16.26 -7.26
C VAL A 91 -0.03 -17.76 -6.94
N GLY A 92 -1.08 -18.32 -6.28
CA GLY A 92 -1.24 -19.74 -6.01
C GLY A 92 -1.35 -20.58 -7.28
N PHE A 93 -2.06 -20.10 -8.30
CA PHE A 93 -2.10 -20.76 -9.62
C PHE A 93 -0.80 -20.61 -10.41
N ARG A 94 -0.10 -19.47 -10.23
CA ARG A 94 1.13 -19.16 -10.98
C ARG A 94 2.37 -19.82 -10.40
N PHE A 95 2.43 -19.93 -9.06
CA PHE A 95 3.57 -20.42 -8.32
C PHE A 95 3.17 -21.57 -7.38
N GLU A 96 4.16 -22.18 -6.76
CA GLU A 96 3.97 -23.17 -5.71
C GLU A 96 3.38 -22.48 -4.45
N TRP A 97 2.42 -23.14 -3.78
CA TRP A 97 1.62 -22.57 -2.71
C TRP A 97 2.45 -21.96 -1.54
N ARG A 98 3.66 -22.51 -1.28
CA ARG A 98 4.57 -21.97 -0.24
C ARG A 98 5.14 -20.62 -0.62
N LEU A 99 5.48 -20.43 -1.89
CA LEU A 99 5.88 -19.11 -2.41
C LEU A 99 4.69 -18.14 -2.40
N ALA A 100 3.52 -18.62 -2.83
CA ALA A 100 2.31 -17.81 -2.82
C ALA A 100 1.95 -17.32 -1.42
N ALA A 101 1.95 -18.21 -0.43
CA ALA A 101 1.70 -17.85 0.96
C ALA A 101 2.75 -16.85 1.49
N GLY A 102 4.04 -17.08 1.20
CA GLY A 102 5.10 -16.17 1.58
C GLY A 102 4.91 -14.76 1.03
N VAL A 103 4.53 -14.63 -0.24
CA VAL A 103 4.25 -13.35 -0.90
C VAL A 103 3.05 -12.64 -0.28
N VAL A 104 1.93 -13.35 -0.08
CA VAL A 104 0.71 -12.72 0.46
C VAL A 104 0.90 -12.26 1.90
N ILE A 105 1.61 -13.05 2.72
CA ILE A 105 1.94 -12.65 4.10
C ILE A 105 2.87 -11.42 4.09
N ALA A 106 3.84 -11.36 3.16
CA ALA A 106 4.70 -10.20 3.00
C ALA A 106 3.91 -8.95 2.57
N LEU A 107 2.95 -9.08 1.65
CA LEU A 107 2.07 -7.97 1.26
C LEU A 107 1.20 -7.47 2.42
N ALA A 108 0.64 -8.38 3.21
CA ALA A 108 -0.12 -8.01 4.42
C ALA A 108 0.77 -7.29 5.45
N HIS A 109 2.00 -7.77 5.64
CA HIS A 109 3.02 -7.11 6.47
C HIS A 109 3.31 -5.68 5.98
N ASP A 110 3.47 -5.47 4.67
CA ASP A 110 3.77 -4.15 4.09
C ASP A 110 2.63 -3.15 4.37
N VAL A 111 1.39 -3.60 4.19
CA VAL A 111 0.20 -2.80 4.50
C VAL A 111 0.13 -2.45 5.99
N ILE A 112 0.34 -3.43 6.87
CA ILE A 112 0.28 -3.23 8.33
C ILE A 112 1.36 -2.24 8.78
N ILE A 113 2.59 -2.39 8.30
CA ILE A 113 3.68 -1.47 8.67
C ILE A 113 3.43 -0.07 8.11
N THR A 114 2.97 0.05 6.85
CA THR A 114 2.64 1.34 6.26
C THR A 114 1.56 2.05 7.06
N LEU A 115 0.46 1.37 7.39
CA LEU A 115 -0.60 1.91 8.24
C LEU A 115 -0.10 2.24 9.66
N GLY A 116 0.77 1.40 10.22
CA GLY A 116 1.39 1.65 11.52
C GLY A 116 2.23 2.92 11.54
N ILE A 117 3.00 3.19 10.48
CA ILE A 117 3.78 4.42 10.34
C ILE A 117 2.86 5.63 10.18
N LEU A 118 1.84 5.55 9.32
CA LEU A 118 0.86 6.64 9.17
C LEU A 118 0.17 6.96 10.50
N SER A 119 -0.21 5.93 11.26
CA SER A 119 -0.81 6.08 12.58
C SER A 119 0.15 6.72 13.60
N LEU A 120 1.44 6.33 13.58
CA LEU A 120 2.45 6.90 14.46
C LEU A 120 2.64 8.41 14.23
N PHE A 121 2.55 8.85 12.98
CA PHE A 121 2.64 10.26 12.62
C PHE A 121 1.28 10.99 12.67
N HIS A 122 0.22 10.32 13.13
CA HIS A 122 -1.14 10.86 13.22
C HIS A 122 -1.66 11.40 11.88
N ILE A 123 -1.30 10.74 10.78
CA ILE A 123 -1.78 11.09 9.44
C ILE A 123 -3.19 10.54 9.27
N GLU A 124 -4.14 11.43 8.95
CA GLU A 124 -5.54 11.07 8.74
C GLU A 124 -5.67 10.19 7.49
N VAL A 125 -6.31 9.02 7.65
CA VAL A 125 -6.53 8.10 6.54
C VAL A 125 -7.79 8.50 5.79
N ASP A 126 -7.61 8.91 4.55
CA ASP A 126 -8.68 9.24 3.60
C ASP A 126 -8.76 8.21 2.45
N LEU A 127 -9.68 8.43 1.53
CA LEU A 127 -9.85 7.57 0.35
C LEU A 127 -8.59 7.54 -0.54
N THR A 128 -7.84 8.64 -0.58
CA THR A 128 -6.61 8.78 -1.36
C THR A 128 -5.51 7.89 -0.80
N ILE A 129 -5.41 7.82 0.53
CA ILE A 129 -4.49 6.90 1.23
C ILE A 129 -4.89 5.44 1.00
N VAL A 130 -6.19 5.10 1.05
CA VAL A 130 -6.65 3.74 0.72
C VAL A 130 -6.27 3.36 -0.71
N ALA A 131 -6.45 4.28 -1.68
CA ALA A 131 -6.03 4.06 -3.06
C ALA A 131 -4.51 3.88 -3.20
N SER A 132 -3.72 4.64 -2.42
CA SER A 132 -2.26 4.49 -2.40
C SER A 132 -1.82 3.14 -1.82
N LEU A 133 -2.49 2.64 -0.78
CA LEU A 133 -2.22 1.31 -0.22
C LEU A 133 -2.48 0.20 -1.26
N MET A 134 -3.55 0.31 -2.05
CA MET A 134 -3.79 -0.62 -3.17
C MET A 134 -2.67 -0.57 -4.21
N SER A 135 -2.16 0.63 -4.51
CA SER A 135 -1.04 0.83 -5.42
C SER A 135 0.26 0.24 -4.86
N VAL A 136 0.52 0.37 -3.55
CA VAL A 136 1.65 -0.25 -2.85
C VAL A 136 1.60 -1.78 -2.96
N ILE A 137 0.41 -2.38 -2.73
CA ILE A 137 0.22 -3.83 -2.89
C ILE A 137 0.59 -4.28 -4.30
N GLY A 138 0.09 -3.57 -5.33
CA GLY A 138 0.40 -3.89 -6.72
C GLY A 138 1.88 -3.77 -7.05
N TYR A 139 2.54 -2.75 -6.52
CA TYR A 139 3.97 -2.53 -6.69
C TYR A 139 4.82 -3.62 -5.99
N SER A 140 4.56 -3.89 -4.73
CA SER A 140 5.26 -4.92 -3.94
C SER A 140 5.05 -6.32 -4.52
N LEU A 141 3.85 -6.60 -5.04
CA LEU A 141 3.55 -7.84 -5.75
C LEU A 141 4.43 -8.02 -7.00
N ASN A 142 4.61 -6.96 -7.79
CA ASN A 142 5.42 -7.02 -9.02
C ASN A 142 6.87 -7.44 -8.71
N ASP A 143 7.49 -6.84 -7.69
CA ASP A 143 8.84 -7.19 -7.24
C ASP A 143 8.91 -8.63 -6.69
N SER A 144 7.93 -9.02 -5.89
CA SER A 144 7.83 -10.38 -5.34
C SER A 144 7.70 -11.43 -6.43
N ILE A 145 6.94 -11.17 -7.50
CA ILE A 145 6.82 -12.07 -8.66
C ILE A 145 8.17 -12.26 -9.35
N VAL A 146 8.95 -11.18 -9.55
CA VAL A 146 10.28 -11.26 -10.17
C VAL A 146 11.23 -12.12 -9.35
N VAL A 147 11.23 -11.95 -8.03
CA VAL A 147 12.04 -12.75 -7.11
C VAL A 147 11.60 -14.23 -7.13
N CYS A 148 10.29 -14.49 -7.04
CA CYS A 148 9.74 -15.85 -7.06
C CYS A 148 10.03 -16.59 -8.38
N ASP A 149 9.94 -15.90 -9.51
CA ASP A 149 10.22 -16.48 -10.82
C ASP A 149 11.70 -16.86 -10.93
N ARG A 150 12.62 -16.01 -10.43
CA ARG A 150 14.06 -16.31 -10.36
C ARG A 150 14.35 -17.48 -9.42
N ILE A 151 13.72 -17.53 -8.25
CA ILE A 151 13.86 -18.65 -7.32
C ILE A 151 13.43 -19.96 -8.01
N ARG A 152 12.26 -19.95 -8.66
CA ARG A 152 11.74 -21.11 -9.41
C ARG A 152 12.69 -21.55 -10.52
N GLU A 153 13.24 -20.61 -11.28
CA GLU A 153 14.21 -20.88 -12.33
C GLU A 153 15.48 -21.54 -11.78
N ASN A 154 16.04 -20.98 -10.70
CA ASN A 154 17.27 -21.48 -10.09
C ASN A 154 17.07 -22.85 -9.42
N PHE A 155 15.93 -23.15 -8.84
CA PHE A 155 15.62 -24.50 -8.35
C PHE A 155 15.63 -25.57 -9.47
N ARG A 156 15.31 -25.18 -10.71
CA ARG A 156 15.36 -26.06 -11.86
C ARG A 156 16.78 -26.20 -12.43
N LYS A 157 17.56 -25.10 -12.45
CA LYS A 157 18.90 -25.04 -13.05
C LYS A 157 19.99 -25.56 -12.13
N ILE A 158 19.98 -25.14 -10.86
CA ILE A 158 21.02 -25.48 -9.89
C ILE A 158 20.76 -26.88 -9.34
N ARG A 159 21.53 -27.87 -9.76
CA ARG A 159 21.32 -29.25 -9.39
C ARG A 159 21.90 -29.64 -8.03
N ARG A 160 22.82 -28.87 -7.47
CA ARG A 160 23.49 -29.11 -6.17
C ARG A 160 23.32 -27.90 -5.28
N GLY A 161 23.26 -28.13 -3.97
CA GLY A 161 23.10 -27.07 -2.96
C GLY A 161 21.82 -27.17 -2.15
N THR A 162 21.80 -26.51 -1.03
CA THR A 162 20.65 -26.41 -0.12
C THR A 162 19.62 -25.40 -0.66
N SER A 163 18.37 -25.50 -0.21
CA SER A 163 17.34 -24.50 -0.56
C SER A 163 17.79 -23.07 -0.19
N TYR A 164 18.47 -22.91 0.95
CA TYR A 164 19.00 -21.62 1.39
C TYR A 164 19.99 -21.01 0.39
N GLU A 165 20.94 -21.81 -0.11
CA GLU A 165 21.91 -21.34 -1.11
C GLU A 165 21.25 -20.93 -2.42
N ILE A 166 20.24 -21.69 -2.87
CA ILE A 166 19.48 -21.38 -4.09
C ILE A 166 18.73 -20.07 -3.93
N PHE A 167 18.08 -19.83 -2.76
CA PHE A 167 17.42 -18.57 -2.47
C PHE A 167 18.42 -17.42 -2.47
N ASN A 168 19.56 -17.55 -1.78
CA ASN A 168 20.57 -16.50 -1.69
C ASN A 168 21.12 -16.12 -3.08
N VAL A 169 21.42 -17.09 -3.94
CA VAL A 169 21.83 -16.84 -5.32
C VAL A 169 20.73 -16.12 -6.09
N SER A 170 19.48 -16.56 -5.95
CA SER A 170 18.34 -15.98 -6.66
C SER A 170 18.11 -14.52 -6.26
N LEU A 171 18.17 -14.22 -4.96
CA LEU A 171 18.04 -12.87 -4.42
C LEU A 171 19.16 -11.96 -4.90
N THR A 172 20.41 -12.43 -4.88
CA THR A 172 21.56 -11.68 -5.37
C THR A 172 21.42 -11.34 -6.86
N GLN A 173 20.90 -12.26 -7.67
CA GLN A 173 20.71 -12.04 -9.11
C GLN A 173 19.60 -11.04 -9.42
N THR A 174 18.57 -10.92 -8.57
CA THR A 174 17.45 -9.99 -8.76
C THR A 174 17.68 -8.64 -8.09
N LEU A 175 18.58 -8.57 -7.11
CA LEU A 175 18.80 -7.39 -6.26
C LEU A 175 19.02 -6.10 -7.07
N HIS A 176 19.91 -6.15 -8.06
CA HIS A 176 20.22 -4.98 -8.89
C HIS A 176 18.99 -4.45 -9.63
N ARG A 177 18.17 -5.35 -10.19
CA ARG A 177 16.93 -4.98 -10.88
C ARG A 177 15.93 -4.37 -9.91
N THR A 178 15.68 -5.02 -8.77
CA THR A 178 14.75 -4.53 -7.74
C THR A 178 15.16 -3.15 -7.22
N LEU A 179 16.44 -2.95 -6.93
CA LEU A 179 16.93 -1.64 -6.44
C LEU A 179 16.79 -0.53 -7.49
N ILE A 180 17.05 -0.81 -8.77
CA ILE A 180 16.89 0.20 -9.82
C ILE A 180 15.42 0.53 -10.04
N THR A 181 14.56 -0.47 -10.16
CA THR A 181 13.11 -0.24 -10.37
C THR A 181 12.49 0.51 -9.20
N SER A 182 12.80 0.11 -7.97
CA SER A 182 12.31 0.80 -6.77
C SER A 182 12.90 2.20 -6.64
N GLY A 183 14.20 2.37 -6.91
CA GLY A 183 14.85 3.67 -6.83
C GLY A 183 14.29 4.68 -7.83
N THR A 184 14.04 4.27 -9.07
CA THR A 184 13.42 5.14 -10.08
C THR A 184 11.98 5.50 -9.71
N THR A 185 11.21 4.54 -9.21
CA THR A 185 9.84 4.79 -8.75
C THR A 185 9.82 5.73 -7.54
N LEU A 186 10.67 5.49 -6.54
CA LEU A 186 10.79 6.37 -5.37
C LEU A 186 11.18 7.80 -5.76
N MET A 187 12.04 7.97 -6.76
CA MET A 187 12.41 9.29 -7.26
C MET A 187 11.19 10.02 -7.86
N VAL A 188 10.37 9.34 -8.66
CA VAL A 188 9.16 9.93 -9.25
C VAL A 188 8.14 10.28 -8.15
N ILE A 189 7.93 9.38 -7.19
CA ILE A 189 7.00 9.62 -6.07
C ILE A 189 7.50 10.77 -5.18
N LEU A 190 8.81 10.88 -4.97
CA LEU A 190 9.40 11.98 -4.23
C LEU A 190 9.14 13.34 -4.93
N MET A 191 9.27 13.39 -6.27
CA MET A 191 8.91 14.60 -7.02
C MET A 191 7.42 14.90 -6.90
N LEU A 192 6.57 13.88 -6.92
CA LEU A 192 5.14 14.04 -6.69
C LEU A 192 4.85 14.59 -5.28
N TYR A 193 5.56 14.10 -4.26
CA TYR A 193 5.44 14.60 -2.87
C TYR A 193 5.84 16.07 -2.77
N LEU A 194 6.95 16.46 -3.41
CA LEU A 194 7.47 17.83 -3.32
C LEU A 194 6.68 18.85 -4.16
N PHE A 195 6.12 18.44 -5.28
CA PHE A 195 5.48 19.34 -6.25
C PHE A 195 3.99 19.05 -6.50
N GLY A 196 3.44 17.96 -5.98
CA GLY A 196 2.06 17.53 -6.22
C GLY A 196 1.00 18.32 -5.45
N GLY A 197 1.42 19.12 -4.49
CA GLY A 197 0.52 19.92 -3.65
C GLY A 197 -0.26 19.12 -2.62
N PRO A 198 -1.08 19.80 -1.79
CA PRO A 198 -1.73 19.20 -0.61
C PRO A 198 -2.65 18.02 -0.92
N VAL A 199 -3.26 18.00 -2.13
CA VAL A 199 -4.19 16.92 -2.52
C VAL A 199 -3.46 15.58 -2.71
N LEU A 200 -2.21 15.61 -3.17
CA LEU A 200 -1.41 14.42 -3.45
C LEU A 200 -0.40 14.10 -2.34
N GLU A 201 -0.33 14.93 -1.30
CA GLU A 201 0.63 14.77 -0.21
C GLU A 201 0.45 13.44 0.52
N GLY A 202 -0.76 13.13 0.98
CA GLY A 202 -1.09 11.87 1.66
C GLY A 202 -0.85 10.65 0.79
N PHE A 203 -1.24 10.72 -0.49
CA PHE A 203 -1.00 9.67 -1.48
C PHE A 203 0.50 9.40 -1.66
N SER A 204 1.26 10.45 -1.99
CA SER A 204 2.68 10.31 -2.29
C SER A 204 3.51 9.90 -1.08
N LEU A 205 3.18 10.42 0.11
CA LEU A 205 3.83 10.02 1.36
C LEU A 205 3.60 8.53 1.66
N THR A 206 2.35 8.07 1.55
CA THR A 206 2.00 6.65 1.74
C THR A 206 2.73 5.76 0.73
N MET A 207 2.82 6.18 -0.53
CA MET A 207 3.56 5.48 -1.57
C MET A 207 5.07 5.45 -1.28
N LEU A 208 5.68 6.55 -0.81
CA LEU A 208 7.10 6.59 -0.44
C LEU A 208 7.42 5.58 0.66
N ILE A 209 6.60 5.56 1.71
CA ILE A 209 6.73 4.62 2.82
C ILE A 209 6.52 3.19 2.33
N GLY A 210 5.38 2.93 1.66
CA GLY A 210 4.97 1.60 1.25
C GLY A 210 5.91 0.95 0.24
N VAL A 211 6.37 1.69 -0.77
CA VAL A 211 7.34 1.16 -1.77
C VAL A 211 8.70 0.89 -1.13
N SER A 212 9.16 1.73 -0.19
CA SER A 212 10.42 1.50 0.52
C SER A 212 10.36 0.22 1.36
N ILE A 213 9.27 0.03 2.11
CA ILE A 213 9.04 -1.17 2.92
C ILE A 213 8.86 -2.39 2.03
N GLY A 214 8.03 -2.30 0.99
CA GLY A 214 7.74 -3.39 0.07
C GLY A 214 8.97 -3.88 -0.67
N THR A 215 9.88 -2.99 -1.03
CA THR A 215 11.16 -3.37 -1.66
C THR A 215 12.02 -4.21 -0.71
N ALA A 216 12.14 -3.83 0.56
CA ALA A 216 12.85 -4.62 1.55
C ALA A 216 12.11 -5.94 1.86
N SER A 217 10.80 -5.89 1.95
CA SER A 217 9.93 -7.02 2.27
C SER A 217 9.93 -8.09 1.17
N SER A 218 9.86 -7.70 -0.10
CA SER A 218 9.92 -8.64 -1.24
C SER A 218 11.23 -9.46 -1.25
N ILE A 219 12.34 -8.84 -0.85
CA ILE A 219 13.65 -9.51 -0.80
C ILE A 219 13.76 -10.40 0.43
N TYR A 220 13.45 -9.86 1.62
CA TYR A 220 13.75 -10.54 2.88
C TYR A 220 12.57 -11.30 3.46
N VAL A 221 11.39 -10.66 3.57
CA VAL A 221 10.24 -11.24 4.27
C VAL A 221 9.61 -12.36 3.46
N ALA A 222 9.27 -12.11 2.19
CA ALA A 222 8.65 -13.12 1.32
C ALA A 222 9.53 -14.36 1.17
N SER A 223 10.83 -14.15 0.96
CA SER A 223 11.81 -15.23 0.79
C SER A 223 12.05 -16.02 2.06
N ALA A 224 12.20 -15.34 3.20
CA ALA A 224 12.38 -16.00 4.51
C ALA A 224 11.16 -16.83 4.90
N LEU A 225 9.95 -16.32 4.64
CA LEU A 225 8.70 -17.05 4.90
C LEU A 225 8.58 -18.29 4.01
N ALA A 226 8.89 -18.17 2.73
CA ALA A 226 8.86 -19.32 1.82
C ALA A 226 9.85 -20.42 2.24
N LEU A 227 11.05 -20.04 2.67
CA LEU A 227 12.03 -20.97 3.25
C LEU A 227 11.52 -21.64 4.52
N LYS A 228 10.95 -20.84 5.45
CA LYS A 228 10.40 -21.32 6.72
C LYS A 228 9.21 -22.27 6.52
N LEU A 229 8.43 -22.07 5.47
CA LEU A 229 7.36 -22.97 5.05
C LEU A 229 7.87 -24.28 4.43
N GLY A 230 9.18 -24.50 4.44
CA GLY A 230 9.80 -25.76 4.01
C GLY A 230 9.86 -25.91 2.49
N MET A 231 10.15 -24.83 1.76
CA MET A 231 10.37 -24.90 0.33
C MET A 231 11.55 -25.82 0.00
N LYS A 232 11.27 -26.89 -0.72
CA LYS A 232 12.26 -27.87 -1.18
C LYS A 232 12.22 -27.99 -2.69
N ARG A 233 13.32 -28.50 -3.23
CA ARG A 233 13.47 -28.73 -4.65
C ARG A 233 12.40 -29.65 -5.24
N GLU A 234 12.02 -30.70 -4.51
CA GLU A 234 11.01 -31.67 -4.92
C GLU A 234 9.68 -31.01 -5.31
N HIS A 235 9.33 -29.89 -4.66
CA HIS A 235 8.12 -29.14 -4.94
C HIS A 235 8.17 -28.34 -6.26
N MET A 236 9.39 -28.07 -6.77
CA MET A 236 9.60 -27.29 -8.00
C MET A 236 9.85 -28.16 -9.23
N LEU A 237 10.16 -29.44 -9.04
CA LEU A 237 10.28 -30.39 -10.14
C LEU A 237 8.87 -30.84 -10.51
N GLN A 238 8.49 -30.69 -11.78
CA GLN A 238 7.29 -31.36 -12.27
C GLN A 238 7.41 -32.85 -11.97
N GLN A 239 6.40 -33.40 -11.28
CA GLN A 239 6.29 -34.87 -11.22
C GLN A 239 6.35 -35.38 -12.64
N LYS A 240 7.36 -36.24 -12.93
CA LYS A 240 7.31 -37.06 -14.13
C LYS A 240 6.00 -37.82 -14.04
N VAL A 241 5.04 -37.47 -14.86
CA VAL A 241 3.89 -38.32 -15.10
C VAL A 241 4.54 -39.57 -15.74
N GLU A 242 4.68 -40.64 -14.97
CA GLU A 242 4.97 -41.96 -15.53
C GLU A 242 3.85 -42.18 -16.55
N LYS A 243 4.21 -42.18 -17.82
CA LYS A 243 3.28 -42.60 -18.85
C LYS A 243 2.94 -44.03 -18.53
N GLU A 244 1.71 -44.28 -18.12
CA GLU A 244 1.12 -45.60 -18.05
C GLU A 244 1.45 -46.31 -19.40
N GLY A 245 2.31 -47.33 -19.36
CA GLY A 245 2.76 -48.03 -20.57
C GLY A 245 4.28 -48.00 -20.83
N ALA A 246 5.10 -47.34 -19.97
CA ALA A 246 6.56 -47.37 -20.16
C ALA A 246 7.20 -48.76 -19.91
N ASP A 247 6.49 -49.66 -19.23
CA ASP A 247 6.95 -51.03 -18.91
C ASP A 247 6.35 -52.12 -19.83
N GLN A 248 5.70 -51.76 -20.92
CA GLN A 248 5.34 -52.78 -21.91
C GLN A 248 6.59 -53.21 -22.66
N PRO A 249 6.97 -54.53 -22.61
CA PRO A 249 8.07 -55.04 -23.40
C PRO A 249 7.76 -54.79 -24.87
N SER A 250 8.71 -54.20 -25.59
CA SER A 250 8.60 -54.01 -27.04
C SER A 250 8.39 -55.38 -27.69
N ILE A 251 7.16 -55.65 -28.09
CA ILE A 251 6.87 -56.81 -28.97
C ILE A 251 7.39 -56.38 -30.36
N LEU A 252 8.62 -56.72 -30.62
CA LEU A 252 9.16 -56.67 -31.99
C LEU A 252 8.76 -57.96 -32.71
N PRO A 253 8.28 -57.88 -33.94
CA PRO A 253 7.95 -59.04 -34.77
C PRO A 253 9.17 -59.85 -35.20
#